data_7583baa83e21b8a22cbecc1ce84fad35
#
_entry.id   7583baa83e21b8a22cbecc1ce84fad35
#
_cell.length_a   1.000
_cell.length_b   1.000
_cell.length_c   1.000
_cell.angle_alpha   90.00
_cell.angle_beta   90.00
_cell.angle_gamma   90.00
#
_symmetry.space_group_name_H-M   'P 1'
#
loop_
_entity.id
_entity.type
_entity.pdbx_description
1 polymer ?
#
loop_
_entity_poly.entity_id
_entity_poly.type
_entity_poly.pdbx_seq_one_letter_code
_entity_poly.pdbx_strand_id
1 'polypeptide(L)'
;MVFGLGTTGLFIGDQIRRNQKDAKILFVARSDDNSQKAQFVKNELGCDYLSANGLSEQQTAKEIVARLGGKATVFVGTSGTNAEHKIAFEQDVLGCNGIYNSFSLGPKVTYDTMPFGFKNQVILASINFTQKHMQTAIELLCDSKFDTLVELIDKEEFVSDPMYAYENK
;
A
#
# COMPACT_ATOMS: atom_id res chain seq x y z
N MET A 1 1.35 -7.99 0.67
CA MET A 1 1.77 -6.99 -0.32
C MET A 1 1.13 -5.64 -0.05
N VAL A 2 1.71 -4.55 -0.55
CA VAL A 2 1.17 -3.18 -0.47
C VAL A 2 0.95 -2.66 -1.89
N PHE A 3 -0.28 -2.27 -2.22
CA PHE A 3 -0.63 -1.72 -3.54
C PHE A 3 -0.82 -0.20 -3.43
N GLY A 4 0.14 0.54 -3.93
CA GLY A 4 0.27 1.99 -3.84
C GLY A 4 1.59 2.40 -3.19
N LEU A 5 2.23 3.43 -3.76
CA LEU A 5 3.52 3.98 -3.33
C LEU A 5 3.37 5.43 -2.85
N GLY A 6 2.17 5.77 -2.40
CA GLY A 6 1.89 7.05 -1.73
C GLY A 6 2.33 7.03 -0.27
N THR A 7 2.15 8.16 0.40
CA THR A 7 2.46 8.32 1.84
C THR A 7 1.92 7.17 2.68
N THR A 8 0.63 6.86 2.56
CA THR A 8 -0.01 5.78 3.32
C THR A 8 0.65 4.42 3.07
N GLY A 9 0.92 4.09 1.80
CA GLY A 9 1.55 2.81 1.43
C GLY A 9 2.95 2.67 2.01
N LEU A 10 3.76 3.73 1.94
CA LEU A 10 5.12 3.74 2.48
C LEU A 10 5.13 3.57 4.01
N PHE A 11 4.29 4.31 4.74
CA PHE A 11 4.20 4.16 6.19
C PHE A 11 3.72 2.77 6.62
N ILE A 12 2.71 2.22 5.94
CA ILE A 12 2.21 0.87 6.25
C ILE A 12 3.30 -0.17 6.00
N GLY A 13 3.99 -0.08 4.86
CA GLY A 13 5.04 -1.02 4.52
C GLY A 13 6.23 -0.95 5.49
N ASP A 14 6.64 0.24 5.89
CA ASP A 14 7.65 0.44 6.93
C ASP A 14 7.21 -0.19 8.27
N GLN A 15 5.98 0.06 8.71
CA GLN A 15 5.46 -0.53 9.94
C GLN A 15 5.39 -2.06 9.87
N ILE A 16 4.99 -2.63 8.72
CA ILE A 16 4.99 -4.08 8.54
C ILE A 16 6.44 -4.60 8.65
N ARG A 17 7.40 -3.97 7.98
CA ARG A 17 8.81 -4.38 8.03
C ARG A 17 9.40 -4.33 9.43
N ARG A 18 9.10 -3.27 10.19
CA ARG A 18 9.58 -3.13 11.58
C ARG A 18 9.04 -4.20 12.52
N ASN A 19 7.77 -4.55 12.35
CA ASN A 19 7.09 -5.51 13.21
C ASN A 19 7.22 -6.98 12.74
N GLN A 20 7.52 -7.20 11.44
CA GLN A 20 7.59 -8.52 10.82
C GLN A 20 8.84 -8.59 9.92
N LYS A 21 10.00 -8.75 10.55
CA LYS A 21 11.30 -8.71 9.87
C LYS A 21 11.43 -9.74 8.74
N ASP A 22 10.85 -10.93 8.93
CA ASP A 22 10.95 -12.04 7.98
C ASP A 22 9.80 -12.06 6.95
N ALA A 23 8.87 -11.10 7.03
CA ALA A 23 7.77 -11.05 6.07
C ALA A 23 8.29 -10.72 4.66
N LYS A 24 7.82 -11.49 3.68
CA LYS A 24 8.04 -11.15 2.27
C LYS A 24 7.07 -10.05 1.87
N ILE A 25 7.60 -8.86 1.63
CA ILE A 25 6.81 -7.67 1.32
C ILE A 25 7.10 -7.27 -0.12
N LEU A 26 6.03 -7.17 -0.93
CA LEU A 26 6.08 -6.63 -2.28
C LEU A 26 5.25 -5.36 -2.35
N PHE A 27 5.86 -4.28 -2.80
CA PHE A 27 5.15 -3.06 -3.18
C PHE A 27 4.82 -3.08 -4.67
N VAL A 28 3.64 -2.60 -5.02
CA VAL A 28 3.18 -2.49 -6.41
C VAL A 28 2.64 -1.10 -6.66
N ALA A 29 3.14 -0.41 -7.66
CA ALA A 29 2.64 0.91 -8.07
C ALA A 29 2.96 1.19 -9.54
N ARG A 30 2.43 2.29 -10.09
CA ARG A 30 2.73 2.72 -11.46
C ARG A 30 4.01 3.55 -11.58
N SER A 31 4.61 3.95 -10.48
CA SER A 31 5.86 4.71 -10.50
C SER A 31 6.96 3.90 -11.18
N ASP A 32 7.89 4.61 -11.82
CA ASP A 32 9.07 3.98 -12.42
C ASP A 32 9.90 3.25 -11.37
N ASP A 33 10.54 2.19 -11.80
CA ASP A 33 11.41 1.35 -10.95
C ASP A 33 12.62 2.11 -10.38
N ASN A 34 13.02 3.19 -11.05
CA ASN A 34 14.09 4.10 -10.64
C ASN A 34 13.60 5.33 -9.86
N SER A 35 12.28 5.45 -9.61
CA SER A 35 11.77 6.55 -8.81
C SER A 35 12.36 6.53 -7.39
N GLN A 36 12.52 7.70 -6.79
CA GLN A 36 13.08 7.84 -5.44
C GLN A 36 12.34 6.96 -4.42
N LYS A 37 11.00 6.92 -4.48
CA LYS A 37 10.16 6.09 -3.60
C LYS A 37 10.38 4.59 -3.84
N ALA A 38 10.53 4.15 -5.10
CA ALA A 38 10.83 2.75 -5.41
C ALA A 38 12.23 2.34 -4.93
N GLN A 39 13.22 3.23 -5.09
CA GLN A 39 14.57 2.99 -4.57
C GLN A 39 14.58 2.90 -3.03
N PHE A 40 13.84 3.78 -2.34
CA PHE A 40 13.69 3.69 -0.89
C PHE A 40 13.11 2.35 -0.45
N VAL A 41 12.04 1.88 -1.10
CA VAL A 41 11.44 0.56 -0.80
C VAL A 41 12.46 -0.56 -0.93
N LYS A 42 13.29 -0.52 -1.99
CA LYS A 42 14.29 -1.57 -2.24
C LYS A 42 15.49 -1.48 -1.30
N ASN A 43 16.04 -0.29 -1.14
CA ASN A 43 17.33 -0.10 -0.47
C ASN A 43 17.19 0.08 1.05
N GLU A 44 16.20 0.85 1.50
CA GLU A 44 16.03 1.18 2.93
C GLU A 44 15.08 0.20 3.63
N LEU A 45 13.95 -0.15 3.00
CA LEU A 45 13.02 -1.10 3.58
C LEU A 45 13.41 -2.57 3.31
N GLY A 46 14.32 -2.83 2.37
CA GLY A 46 14.67 -4.19 1.97
C GLY A 46 13.45 -4.99 1.47
N CYS A 47 12.53 -4.31 0.79
CA CYS A 47 11.32 -4.89 0.23
C CYS A 47 11.43 -5.01 -1.29
N ASP A 48 10.66 -5.93 -1.88
CA ASP A 48 10.58 -6.02 -3.34
C ASP A 48 9.61 -4.95 -3.89
N TYR A 49 9.86 -4.52 -5.11
CA TYR A 49 9.06 -3.52 -5.81
C TYR A 49 8.73 -3.97 -7.23
N LEU A 50 7.46 -3.80 -7.63
CA LEU A 50 6.98 -4.04 -8.98
C LEU A 50 6.38 -2.76 -9.55
N SER A 51 6.99 -2.24 -10.62
CA SER A 51 6.33 -1.21 -11.43
C SER A 51 5.24 -1.86 -12.28
N ALA A 52 4.00 -1.45 -12.07
CA ALA A 52 2.85 -1.86 -12.89
C ALA A 52 2.63 -0.94 -14.08
N ASN A 53 3.56 -0.02 -14.36
CA ASN A 53 3.43 0.89 -15.49
C ASN A 53 3.44 0.14 -16.82
N GLY A 54 2.43 0.36 -17.65
CA GLY A 54 2.29 -0.32 -18.94
C GLY A 54 1.81 -1.77 -18.86
N LEU A 55 1.60 -2.33 -17.67
CA LEU A 55 1.06 -3.68 -17.50
C LEU A 55 -0.47 -3.66 -17.37
N SER A 56 -1.11 -4.66 -17.96
CA SER A 56 -2.53 -4.95 -17.68
C SER A 56 -2.69 -5.54 -16.27
N GLU A 57 -3.93 -5.54 -15.74
CA GLU A 57 -4.23 -6.15 -14.44
C GLU A 57 -3.79 -7.63 -14.40
N GLN A 58 -4.04 -8.37 -15.49
CA GLN A 58 -3.64 -9.78 -15.59
C GLN A 58 -2.13 -9.98 -15.59
N GLN A 59 -1.37 -9.14 -16.31
CA GLN A 59 0.09 -9.18 -16.31
C GLN A 59 0.64 -8.83 -14.95
N THR A 60 0.12 -7.76 -14.33
CA THR A 60 0.49 -7.35 -12.97
C THR A 60 0.26 -8.47 -11.96
N ALA A 61 -0.90 -9.14 -12.04
CA ALA A 61 -1.21 -10.26 -11.15
C ALA A 61 -0.24 -11.42 -11.29
N LYS A 62 0.13 -11.80 -12.53
CA LYS A 62 1.13 -12.85 -12.78
C LYS A 62 2.49 -12.51 -12.19
N GLU A 63 2.95 -11.27 -12.37
CA GLU A 63 4.20 -10.79 -11.81
C GLU A 63 4.18 -10.78 -10.28
N ILE A 64 3.07 -10.35 -9.67
CA ILE A 64 2.91 -10.38 -8.21
C ILE A 64 3.05 -11.80 -7.67
N VAL A 65 2.32 -12.75 -8.25
CA VAL A 65 2.35 -14.16 -7.80
C VAL A 65 3.74 -14.76 -7.99
N ALA A 66 4.40 -14.47 -9.12
CA ALA A 66 5.77 -14.93 -9.38
C ALA A 66 6.76 -14.38 -8.35
N ARG A 67 6.73 -13.07 -8.08
CA ARG A 67 7.63 -12.42 -7.14
C ARG A 67 7.37 -12.85 -5.69
N LEU A 68 6.12 -13.00 -5.29
CA LEU A 68 5.78 -13.50 -3.96
C LEU A 68 6.09 -15.00 -3.79
N GLY A 69 6.18 -15.75 -4.89
CA GLY A 69 6.29 -17.21 -4.87
C GLY A 69 4.97 -17.88 -4.52
N GLY A 70 3.85 -17.19 -4.71
CA GLY A 70 2.51 -17.64 -4.42
C GLY A 70 1.53 -16.49 -4.24
N LYS A 71 0.30 -16.80 -3.84
CA LYS A 71 -0.73 -15.77 -3.61
C LYS A 71 -0.45 -14.99 -2.33
N ALA A 72 -0.89 -13.73 -2.32
CA ALA A 72 -0.76 -12.87 -1.15
C ALA A 72 -1.66 -13.36 0.00
N THR A 73 -1.12 -13.45 1.20
CA THR A 73 -1.89 -13.69 2.43
C THR A 73 -2.51 -12.41 2.97
N VAL A 74 -1.83 -11.28 2.78
CA VAL A 74 -2.33 -9.95 3.12
C VAL A 74 -2.14 -9.03 1.92
N PHE A 75 -3.20 -8.37 1.52
CA PHE A 75 -3.21 -7.36 0.47
C PHE A 75 -3.66 -6.03 1.07
N VAL A 76 -2.79 -5.04 1.07
CA VAL A 76 -3.09 -3.69 1.56
C VAL A 76 -3.28 -2.78 0.36
N GLY A 77 -4.50 -2.29 0.17
CA GLY A 77 -4.88 -1.37 -0.91
C GLY A 77 -4.80 0.08 -0.43
N THR A 78 -3.95 0.87 -1.05
CA THR A 78 -3.76 2.29 -0.73
C THR A 78 -3.86 3.20 -1.94
N SER A 79 -4.11 2.66 -3.14
CA SER A 79 -4.17 3.44 -4.37
C SER A 79 -5.55 4.06 -4.66
N GLY A 80 -6.61 3.50 -4.09
CA GLY A 80 -7.97 3.94 -4.34
C GLY A 80 -8.45 3.70 -5.77
N THR A 81 -7.87 2.75 -6.48
CA THR A 81 -8.20 2.48 -7.88
C THR A 81 -8.97 1.17 -8.05
N ASN A 82 -9.78 1.07 -9.11
CA ASN A 82 -10.42 -0.19 -9.46
C ASN A 82 -9.42 -1.32 -9.73
N ALA A 83 -8.23 -0.99 -10.22
CA ALA A 83 -7.20 -1.96 -10.56
C ALA A 83 -6.77 -2.78 -9.34
N GLU A 84 -6.64 -2.16 -8.15
CA GLU A 84 -6.25 -2.91 -6.96
C GLU A 84 -7.28 -3.98 -6.59
N HIS A 85 -8.58 -3.67 -6.70
CA HIS A 85 -9.66 -4.62 -6.44
C HIS A 85 -9.70 -5.76 -7.45
N LYS A 86 -9.58 -5.42 -8.74
CA LYS A 86 -9.54 -6.42 -9.80
C LYS A 86 -8.36 -7.35 -9.64
N ILE A 87 -7.19 -6.83 -9.35
CA ILE A 87 -5.98 -7.63 -9.15
C ILE A 87 -6.15 -8.53 -7.92
N ALA A 88 -6.65 -8.00 -6.81
CA ALA A 88 -6.83 -8.78 -5.59
C ALA A 88 -7.81 -9.95 -5.78
N PHE A 89 -8.96 -9.70 -6.40
CA PHE A 89 -10.09 -10.61 -6.41
C PHE A 89 -10.38 -11.25 -7.75
N GLU A 90 -10.48 -10.47 -8.85
CA GLU A 90 -10.79 -11.01 -10.18
C GLU A 90 -9.58 -11.76 -10.78
N GLN A 91 -8.36 -11.26 -10.55
CA GLN A 91 -7.12 -11.92 -10.96
C GLN A 91 -6.58 -12.89 -9.90
N ASP A 92 -7.33 -13.11 -8.84
CA ASP A 92 -7.09 -14.14 -7.82
C ASP A 92 -5.69 -14.05 -7.15
N VAL A 93 -5.20 -12.84 -6.94
CA VAL A 93 -3.92 -12.61 -6.24
C VAL A 93 -4.04 -12.85 -4.75
N LEU A 94 -5.18 -12.55 -4.13
CA LEU A 94 -5.43 -12.83 -2.73
C LEU A 94 -5.72 -14.32 -2.52
N GLY A 95 -4.92 -14.96 -1.68
CA GLY A 95 -5.03 -16.41 -1.40
C GLY A 95 -6.20 -16.80 -0.51
N CYS A 96 -6.34 -18.11 -0.25
CA CYS A 96 -7.26 -18.61 0.76
C CYS A 96 -6.86 -18.11 2.15
N ASN A 97 -7.86 -17.84 3.00
CA ASN A 97 -7.72 -17.17 4.30
C ASN A 97 -7.03 -15.80 4.21
N GLY A 98 -7.01 -15.21 3.02
CA GLY A 98 -6.36 -13.93 2.76
C GLY A 98 -7.15 -12.76 3.31
N ILE A 99 -6.43 -11.71 3.73
CA ILE A 99 -6.99 -10.46 4.23
C ILE A 99 -6.72 -9.36 3.22
N TYR A 100 -7.79 -8.72 2.72
CA TYR A 100 -7.69 -7.47 1.98
C TYR A 100 -7.99 -6.31 2.92
N ASN A 101 -7.03 -5.40 3.09
CA ASN A 101 -7.21 -4.22 3.92
C ASN A 101 -7.20 -2.96 3.02
N SER A 102 -8.34 -2.28 2.95
CA SER A 102 -8.51 -1.05 2.17
C SER A 102 -8.29 0.19 3.05
N PHE A 103 -7.29 0.99 2.69
CA PHE A 103 -7.00 2.30 3.31
C PHE A 103 -7.32 3.47 2.39
N SER A 104 -7.98 3.23 1.29
CA SER A 104 -8.26 4.27 0.30
C SER A 104 -9.75 4.50 0.14
N LEU A 105 -10.11 5.75 -0.12
CA LEU A 105 -11.44 6.14 -0.63
C LEU A 105 -11.45 5.81 -2.12
N GLY A 106 -11.84 4.60 -2.45
CA GLY A 106 -11.96 4.16 -3.83
C GLY A 106 -13.36 4.38 -4.42
N PRO A 107 -13.52 4.10 -5.71
CA PRO A 107 -14.82 4.08 -6.36
C PRO A 107 -15.70 2.96 -5.78
N LYS A 108 -17.00 3.05 -6.05
CA LYS A 108 -17.92 1.95 -5.71
C LYS A 108 -17.50 0.67 -6.42
N VAL A 109 -17.29 -0.40 -5.67
CA VAL A 109 -16.92 -1.72 -6.19
C VAL A 109 -18.03 -2.72 -5.84
N THR A 110 -18.37 -3.57 -6.79
CA THR A 110 -19.31 -4.67 -6.59
C THR A 110 -18.52 -5.97 -6.53
N TYR A 111 -18.77 -6.78 -5.52
CA TYR A 111 -18.12 -8.07 -5.34
C TYR A 111 -19.11 -9.22 -5.50
N ASP A 112 -18.66 -10.29 -6.16
CA ASP A 112 -19.30 -11.59 -6.01
C ASP A 112 -18.87 -12.17 -4.66
N THR A 113 -19.81 -12.41 -3.76
CA THR A 113 -19.53 -12.89 -2.41
C THR A 113 -19.21 -14.38 -2.35
N MET A 114 -19.60 -15.15 -3.38
CA MET A 114 -19.40 -16.59 -3.39
C MET A 114 -17.92 -17.01 -3.35
N PRO A 115 -17.02 -16.44 -4.17
CA PRO A 115 -15.58 -16.74 -4.07
C PRO A 115 -14.98 -16.43 -2.70
N PHE A 116 -15.47 -15.39 -2.00
CA PHE A 116 -15.02 -15.04 -0.65
C PHE A 116 -15.33 -16.15 0.35
N GLY A 117 -16.56 -16.68 0.32
CA GLY A 117 -16.98 -17.77 1.18
C GLY A 117 -16.15 -19.04 0.98
N PHE A 118 -15.91 -19.42 -0.29
CA PHE A 118 -15.10 -20.61 -0.60
C PHE A 118 -13.62 -20.47 -0.20
N LYS A 119 -13.10 -19.25 -0.17
CA LYS A 119 -11.69 -18.98 0.15
C LYS A 119 -11.48 -18.48 1.58
N ASN A 120 -12.54 -18.31 2.38
CA ASN A 120 -12.49 -17.70 3.71
C ASN A 120 -11.75 -16.35 3.71
N GLN A 121 -11.98 -15.52 2.72
CA GLN A 121 -11.33 -14.23 2.59
C GLN A 121 -12.02 -13.17 3.44
N VAL A 122 -11.26 -12.21 3.94
CA VAL A 122 -11.74 -11.09 4.77
C VAL A 122 -11.44 -9.77 4.10
N ILE A 123 -12.43 -8.87 4.06
CA ILE A 123 -12.23 -7.48 3.66
C ILE A 123 -12.34 -6.61 4.90
N LEU A 124 -11.29 -5.83 5.16
CA LEU A 124 -11.25 -4.79 6.17
C LEU A 124 -11.21 -3.43 5.49
N ALA A 125 -11.95 -2.48 5.99
CA ALA A 125 -11.87 -1.08 5.58
C ALA A 125 -11.62 -0.21 6.81
N SER A 126 -10.61 0.65 6.75
CA SER A 126 -10.24 1.51 7.86
C SER A 126 -9.89 2.89 7.33
N ILE A 127 -10.61 3.90 7.79
CA ILE A 127 -10.36 5.31 7.48
C ILE A 127 -10.13 6.10 8.75
N ASN A 128 -10.86 5.76 9.80
CA ASN A 128 -10.82 6.50 11.06
C ASN A 128 -9.75 5.97 12.01
N PHE A 129 -9.30 6.84 12.88
CA PHE A 129 -8.32 6.55 13.91
C PHE A 129 -8.90 6.89 15.31
N THR A 130 -8.36 6.22 16.31
CA THR A 130 -8.66 6.51 17.72
C THR A 130 -7.60 7.45 18.29
N GLN A 131 -7.87 8.04 19.45
CA GLN A 131 -6.89 8.84 20.19
C GLN A 131 -5.58 8.06 20.42
N LYS A 132 -5.67 6.76 20.71
CA LYS A 132 -4.50 5.89 20.87
C LYS A 132 -3.68 5.79 19.59
N HIS A 133 -4.32 5.67 18.43
CA HIS A 133 -3.61 5.64 17.15
C HIS A 133 -2.89 6.95 16.88
N MET A 134 -3.52 8.10 17.20
CA MET A 134 -2.90 9.41 17.07
C MET A 134 -1.67 9.55 17.98
N GLN A 135 -1.79 9.14 19.24
CA GLN A 135 -0.69 9.17 20.18
C GLN A 135 0.49 8.32 19.69
N THR A 136 0.22 7.09 19.26
CA THR A 136 1.24 6.21 18.68
C THR A 136 1.90 6.82 17.45
N ALA A 137 1.12 7.47 16.56
CA ALA A 137 1.67 8.12 15.37
C ALA A 137 2.61 9.29 15.75
N ILE A 138 2.23 10.10 16.72
CA ILE A 138 3.10 11.19 17.24
C ILE A 138 4.41 10.63 17.80
N GLU A 139 4.34 9.60 18.64
CA GLU A 139 5.51 8.95 19.20
C GLU A 139 6.44 8.40 18.11
N LEU A 140 5.89 7.77 17.10
CA LEU A 140 6.64 7.25 15.96
C LEU A 140 7.29 8.37 15.13
N LEU A 141 6.57 9.46 14.88
CA LEU A 141 7.11 10.61 14.13
C LEU A 141 8.18 11.39 14.91
N CYS A 142 8.17 11.33 16.23
CA CYS A 142 9.23 11.89 17.06
C CYS A 142 10.49 10.99 17.09
N ASP A 143 10.43 9.76 16.58
CA ASP A 143 11.59 8.89 16.44
C ASP A 143 12.32 9.21 15.12
N SER A 144 13.58 9.66 15.22
CA SER A 144 14.44 10.00 14.07
C SER A 144 14.54 8.90 13.00
N LYS A 145 14.12 7.69 13.31
CA LYS A 145 14.04 6.58 12.35
C LYS A 145 13.05 6.82 11.20
N PHE A 146 12.17 7.80 11.33
CA PHE A 146 11.22 8.17 10.28
C PHE A 146 11.70 9.36 9.42
N ASP A 147 12.80 10.01 9.76
CA ASP A 147 13.27 11.22 9.06
C ASP A 147 13.41 10.97 7.55
N THR A 148 14.06 9.86 7.15
CA THR A 148 14.22 9.50 5.74
C THR A 148 12.89 9.25 5.04
N LEU A 149 11.91 8.67 5.72
CA LEU A 149 10.58 8.42 5.17
C LEU A 149 9.80 9.74 5.01
N VAL A 150 9.92 10.65 5.98
CA VAL A 150 9.30 11.97 5.95
C VAL A 150 9.87 12.81 4.80
N GLU A 151 11.18 12.78 4.56
CA GLU A 151 11.83 13.48 3.46
C GLU A 151 11.35 13.04 2.06
N LEU A 152 10.83 11.82 1.95
CA LEU A 152 10.24 11.30 0.70
C LEU A 152 8.78 11.74 0.48
N ILE A 153 8.16 12.27 1.51
CA ILE A 153 6.78 12.72 1.51
C ILE A 153 6.84 14.21 1.25
N ASP A 154 6.75 14.63 0.02
CA ASP A 154 6.65 15.99 -0.47
C ASP A 154 7.29 17.11 0.40
N LYS A 155 7.81 18.13 -0.25
CA LYS A 155 8.39 19.29 0.41
C LYS A 155 7.36 19.95 1.33
N GLU A 156 7.72 20.13 2.59
CA GLU A 156 7.00 21.07 3.44
C GLU A 156 7.23 22.48 2.89
N GLU A 157 6.19 23.09 2.36
CA GLU A 157 6.17 24.51 2.07
C GLU A 157 5.39 25.22 3.17
N PHE A 158 6.04 26.12 3.88
CA PHE A 158 5.36 27.02 4.78
C PHE A 158 4.59 28.05 3.94
N VAL A 159 3.27 27.87 3.85
CA VAL A 159 2.40 28.80 3.14
C VAL A 159 1.69 29.69 4.17
N SER A 160 1.74 31.00 3.93
CA SER A 160 1.02 31.99 4.76
C SER A 160 -0.50 31.88 4.59
N ASP A 161 -0.95 31.32 3.47
CA ASP A 161 -2.35 31.04 3.16
C ASP A 161 -2.57 29.53 2.99
N PRO A 162 -3.28 28.88 3.92
CA PRO A 162 -3.58 27.43 3.82
C PRO A 162 -4.40 27.08 2.57
N MET A 163 -5.19 27.98 2.02
CA MET A 163 -5.98 27.75 0.81
C MET A 163 -5.08 27.62 -0.42
N TYR A 164 -3.95 28.32 -0.46
CA TYR A 164 -2.99 28.21 -1.54
C TYR A 164 -2.47 26.78 -1.71
N ALA A 165 -2.11 26.13 -0.63
CA ALA A 165 -1.65 24.73 -0.65
C ALA A 165 -2.75 23.75 -1.08
N TYR A 166 -4.01 24.09 -0.78
CA TYR A 166 -5.16 23.25 -1.16
C TYR A 166 -5.51 23.38 -2.65
N GLU A 167 -5.40 24.57 -3.22
CA GLU A 167 -5.73 24.87 -4.62
C GLU A 167 -4.64 24.47 -5.61
N ASN A 168 -3.38 24.36 -5.16
CA ASN A 168 -2.21 24.08 -6.01
C ASN A 168 -1.61 22.66 -5.82
N LYS A 169 -2.47 21.69 -5.54
CA LYS A 169 -2.10 20.28 -5.49
C LYS A 169 -1.83 19.67 -6.84
#